data_76984354de3efdefaa61fe13777ad09a
#
_entry.id   76984354de3efdefaa61fe13777ad09a
#
_cell.length_a   1.000
_cell.length_b   1.000
_cell.length_c   1.000
_cell.angle_alpha   90.00
_cell.angle_beta   90.00
_cell.angle_gamma   90.00
#
_symmetry.space_group_name_H-M   'P 1'
#
loop_
_entity.id
_entity.type
_entity.pdbx_description
1 polymer ?
#
loop_
_entity_poly.entity_id
_entity_poly.type
_entity_poly.pdbx_seq_one_letter_code
_entity_poly.pdbx_strand_id
1 'polypeptide(L)'
;GVDNQEALKNTEIINNTINRLNKAGGGTLFFPSGDYLTASIHMKSNITLELEVGATLRFSDNFDDYMPFVEMRHEGVMMKSFQPLIYATDAENITIKGEGKLDGQGKAWWKEFFRVLIDLRDNGKRDINKYQPLFEQANDMKTLYAETNVDWHSTLDRRFLRPPFIQLLRCRNVRIEGITIVNSPFWTVNPNFCDNVTVKGVTINNVPSPNTDGINPESCSNVHISDCHISVGDDCITIKSGRD
;
A
#
# COMPACT_ATOMS: atom_id res chain seq x y z
N GLY A 1 -12.31 -12.99 16.49
CA GLY A 1 -12.14 -12.46 15.15
C GLY A 1 -12.86 -11.14 15.03
N VAL A 2 -12.21 -10.13 14.49
CA VAL A 2 -12.85 -8.86 14.17
C VAL A 2 -13.91 -9.16 13.10
N ASP A 3 -15.11 -8.57 13.26
CA ASP A 3 -16.18 -8.76 12.29
C ASP A 3 -15.80 -8.12 10.94
N ASN A 4 -15.41 -8.95 9.98
CA ASN A 4 -15.02 -8.52 8.64
C ASN A 4 -16.12 -7.74 7.90
N GLN A 5 -17.39 -7.93 8.28
CA GLN A 5 -18.51 -7.19 7.69
C GLN A 5 -18.44 -5.70 8.00
N GLU A 6 -17.95 -5.31 9.20
CA GLU A 6 -17.77 -3.89 9.55
C GLU A 6 -16.68 -3.23 8.66
N ALA A 7 -15.54 -3.90 8.47
CA ALA A 7 -14.48 -3.39 7.61
C ALA A 7 -14.97 -3.14 6.19
N LEU A 8 -15.62 -4.11 5.56
CA LEU A 8 -16.13 -4.00 4.20
C LEU A 8 -17.21 -2.93 4.06
N LYS A 9 -18.13 -2.84 5.03
CA LYS A 9 -19.16 -1.81 5.05
C LYS A 9 -18.58 -0.40 5.13
N ASN A 10 -17.61 -0.17 6.02
CA ASN A 10 -16.93 1.11 6.16
C ASN A 10 -16.13 1.44 4.89
N THR A 11 -15.44 0.45 4.33
CA THR A 11 -14.69 0.61 3.06
C THR A 11 -15.61 1.05 1.93
N GLU A 12 -16.78 0.44 1.80
CA GLU A 12 -17.78 0.82 0.80
C GLU A 12 -18.25 2.27 1.00
N ILE A 13 -18.57 2.67 2.23
CA ILE A 13 -18.99 4.03 2.56
C ILE A 13 -17.90 5.04 2.23
N ILE A 14 -16.64 4.75 2.60
CA ILE A 14 -15.48 5.60 2.33
C ILE A 14 -15.30 5.77 0.82
N ASN A 15 -15.20 4.67 0.08
CA ASN A 15 -14.95 4.70 -1.35
C ASN A 15 -16.12 5.32 -2.15
N ASN A 16 -17.37 5.07 -1.75
CA ASN A 16 -18.53 5.72 -2.33
C ASN A 16 -18.54 7.24 -2.07
N THR A 17 -18.11 7.66 -0.88
CA THR A 17 -17.97 9.09 -0.56
C THR A 17 -16.88 9.74 -1.40
N ILE A 18 -15.70 9.10 -1.53
CA ILE A 18 -14.62 9.56 -2.41
C ILE A 18 -15.12 9.70 -3.87
N ASN A 19 -15.84 8.69 -4.37
CA ASN A 19 -16.39 8.72 -5.72
C ASN A 19 -17.39 9.87 -5.92
N ARG A 20 -18.24 10.14 -4.93
CA ARG A 20 -19.20 11.24 -4.96
C ARG A 20 -18.51 12.60 -4.93
N LEU A 21 -17.52 12.78 -4.06
CA LEU A 21 -16.71 14.00 -3.99
C LEU A 21 -15.95 14.25 -5.30
N ASN A 22 -15.33 13.23 -5.85
CA ASN A 22 -14.61 13.34 -7.12
C ASN A 22 -15.54 13.75 -8.28
N LYS A 23 -16.74 13.16 -8.38
CA LYS A 23 -17.76 13.57 -9.37
C LYS A 23 -18.24 15.01 -9.18
N ALA A 24 -18.19 15.54 -7.97
CA ALA A 24 -18.52 16.93 -7.65
C ALA A 24 -17.36 17.92 -7.89
N GLY A 25 -16.22 17.43 -8.40
CA GLY A 25 -15.03 18.25 -8.68
C GLY A 25 -13.93 18.16 -7.64
N GLY A 26 -14.15 17.45 -6.55
CA GLY A 26 -13.21 17.24 -5.46
C GLY A 26 -13.80 17.51 -4.08
N GLY A 27 -12.98 17.33 -3.05
CA GLY A 27 -13.40 17.61 -1.68
C GLY A 27 -12.56 16.91 -0.63
N THR A 28 -12.94 17.14 0.61
CA THR A 28 -12.27 16.57 1.78
C THR A 28 -13.14 15.50 2.43
N LEU A 29 -12.58 14.31 2.61
CA LEU A 29 -13.11 13.28 3.49
C LEU A 29 -12.42 13.42 4.84
N PHE A 30 -13.16 13.91 5.82
CA PHE A 30 -12.65 14.20 7.15
C PHE A 30 -13.02 13.08 8.13
N PHE A 31 -12.04 12.64 8.92
CA PHE A 31 -12.21 11.68 10.00
C PHE A 31 -11.99 12.38 11.33
N PRO A 32 -13.03 12.64 12.12
CA PRO A 32 -12.87 13.13 13.49
C PRO A 32 -12.20 12.10 14.39
N SER A 33 -11.82 12.51 15.60
CA SER A 33 -11.24 11.60 16.61
C SER A 33 -12.12 10.34 16.78
N GLY A 34 -11.50 9.16 16.70
CA GLY A 34 -12.20 7.87 16.75
C GLY A 34 -11.37 6.75 16.11
N ASP A 35 -11.86 5.52 16.21
CA ASP A 35 -11.24 4.31 15.64
C ASP A 35 -12.15 3.77 14.53
N TYR A 36 -11.62 3.71 13.31
CA TYR A 36 -12.35 3.36 12.10
C TYR A 36 -11.70 2.14 11.44
N LEU A 37 -12.38 1.00 11.49
CA LEU A 37 -11.93 -0.19 10.76
C LEU A 37 -12.33 -0.09 9.29
N THR A 38 -11.37 -0.30 8.40
CA THR A 38 -11.58 -0.29 6.94
C THR A 38 -10.67 -1.32 6.25
N ALA A 39 -10.90 -1.54 4.97
CA ALA A 39 -9.95 -2.17 4.06
C ALA A 39 -9.41 -1.14 3.07
N SER A 40 -9.17 -1.52 1.83
CA SER A 40 -8.50 -0.67 0.85
C SER A 40 -9.28 0.61 0.50
N ILE A 41 -8.60 1.76 0.55
CA ILE A 41 -9.12 3.07 0.17
C ILE A 41 -8.57 3.46 -1.20
N HIS A 42 -9.47 3.64 -2.16
CA HIS A 42 -9.12 4.07 -3.51
C HIS A 42 -9.28 5.58 -3.67
N MET A 43 -8.19 6.30 -3.60
CA MET A 43 -8.15 7.74 -3.79
C MET A 43 -8.42 8.12 -5.25
N LYS A 44 -9.02 9.28 -5.45
CA LYS A 44 -9.34 9.86 -6.77
C LYS A 44 -8.77 11.27 -6.88
N SER A 45 -8.80 11.84 -8.08
CA SER A 45 -8.34 13.22 -8.30
C SER A 45 -9.10 14.22 -7.45
N ASN A 46 -8.40 15.26 -6.99
CA ASN A 46 -8.93 16.38 -6.22
C ASN A 46 -9.51 15.97 -4.84
N ILE A 47 -9.01 14.88 -4.25
CA ILE A 47 -9.49 14.39 -2.95
C ILE A 47 -8.44 14.62 -1.88
N THR A 48 -8.91 15.16 -0.76
CA THR A 48 -8.17 15.22 0.49
C THR A 48 -8.75 14.22 1.49
N LEU A 49 -7.90 13.33 1.99
CA LEU A 49 -8.15 12.49 3.16
C LEU A 49 -7.54 13.20 4.37
N GLU A 50 -8.36 13.60 5.33
CA GLU A 50 -7.91 14.36 6.49
C GLU A 50 -8.29 13.66 7.79
N LEU A 51 -7.28 13.44 8.65
CA LEU A 51 -7.44 12.77 9.94
C LEU A 51 -7.19 13.76 11.07
N GLU A 52 -8.18 13.97 11.90
CA GLU A 52 -8.03 14.76 13.13
C GLU A 52 -7.08 14.08 14.12
N VAL A 53 -6.50 14.86 15.02
CA VAL A 53 -5.77 14.29 16.16
C VAL A 53 -6.68 13.31 16.93
N GLY A 54 -6.15 12.09 17.22
CA GLY A 54 -6.94 11.02 17.84
C GLY A 54 -7.80 10.19 16.88
N ALA A 55 -7.85 10.53 15.59
CA ALA A 55 -8.43 9.63 14.58
C ALA A 55 -7.45 8.50 14.25
N THR A 56 -7.94 7.28 14.18
CA THR A 56 -7.19 6.11 13.72
C THR A 56 -7.96 5.40 12.62
N LEU A 57 -7.37 5.31 11.42
CA LEU A 57 -7.83 4.36 10.40
C LEU A 57 -7.06 3.06 10.59
N ARG A 58 -7.76 2.02 10.99
CA ARG A 58 -7.23 0.68 11.19
C ARG A 58 -7.63 -0.20 10.02
N PHE A 59 -6.65 -0.73 9.32
CA PHE A 59 -6.86 -1.55 8.13
C PHE A 59 -7.08 -3.01 8.51
N SER A 60 -7.99 -3.69 7.82
CA SER A 60 -8.31 -5.10 8.05
C SER A 60 -7.07 -5.99 7.93
N ASP A 61 -6.96 -7.00 8.77
CA ASP A 61 -5.95 -8.05 8.72
C ASP A 61 -6.39 -9.30 7.94
N ASN A 62 -7.59 -9.25 7.34
CA ASN A 62 -8.10 -10.28 6.45
C ASN A 62 -7.72 -9.98 5.00
N PHE A 63 -6.95 -10.86 4.37
CA PHE A 63 -6.42 -10.69 3.02
C PHE A 63 -7.52 -10.63 1.94
N ASP A 64 -8.65 -11.30 2.14
CA ASP A 64 -9.77 -11.31 1.20
C ASP A 64 -10.42 -9.92 1.05
N ASP A 65 -10.28 -9.04 2.06
CA ASP A 65 -10.82 -7.68 2.03
C ASP A 65 -10.05 -6.76 1.06
N TYR A 66 -8.93 -7.24 0.52
CA TYR A 66 -8.08 -6.54 -0.45
C TYR A 66 -8.24 -7.09 -1.88
N MET A 67 -9.34 -7.79 -2.13
CA MET A 67 -9.72 -8.26 -3.45
C MET A 67 -10.75 -7.32 -4.11
N PRO A 68 -10.87 -7.32 -5.45
CA PRO A 68 -10.08 -8.06 -6.44
C PRO A 68 -8.66 -7.48 -6.57
N PHE A 69 -7.76 -8.25 -7.19
CA PHE A 69 -6.43 -7.76 -7.54
C PHE A 69 -6.51 -6.54 -8.46
N VAL A 70 -5.64 -5.56 -8.20
CA VAL A 70 -5.50 -4.36 -9.02
C VAL A 70 -4.10 -4.27 -9.62
N GLU A 71 -3.95 -3.46 -10.67
CA GLU A 71 -2.63 -3.09 -11.17
C GLU A 71 -1.85 -2.38 -10.08
N MET A 72 -0.64 -2.83 -9.87
CA MET A 72 0.28 -2.28 -8.88
C MET A 72 1.73 -2.53 -9.32
N ARG A 73 2.67 -1.89 -8.62
CA ARG A 73 4.09 -2.18 -8.81
C ARG A 73 4.64 -2.88 -7.58
N HIS A 74 5.27 -4.02 -7.77
CA HIS A 74 5.90 -4.80 -6.70
C HIS A 74 7.39 -4.96 -6.97
N GLU A 75 8.22 -4.41 -6.09
CA GLU A 75 9.70 -4.45 -6.20
C GLU A 75 10.23 -4.09 -7.61
N GLY A 76 9.65 -3.07 -8.23
CA GLY A 76 10.11 -2.59 -9.54
C GLY A 76 9.40 -3.22 -10.73
N VAL A 77 8.34 -3.98 -10.55
CA VAL A 77 7.63 -4.68 -11.64
C VAL A 77 6.15 -4.42 -11.61
N MET A 78 5.60 -4.11 -12.77
CA MET A 78 4.16 -3.96 -12.95
C MET A 78 3.49 -5.33 -12.91
N MET A 79 2.46 -5.45 -12.07
CA MET A 79 1.70 -6.69 -11.92
C MET A 79 0.32 -6.43 -11.34
N LYS A 80 -0.49 -7.47 -11.22
CA LYS A 80 -1.74 -7.45 -10.45
C LYS A 80 -1.56 -8.20 -9.14
N SER A 81 -1.97 -7.57 -8.05
CA SER A 81 -1.88 -8.14 -6.70
C SER A 81 -2.98 -7.57 -5.80
N PHE A 82 -2.95 -7.94 -4.51
CA PHE A 82 -3.81 -7.34 -3.50
C PHE A 82 -3.79 -5.81 -3.59
N GLN A 83 -4.97 -5.20 -3.42
CA GLN A 83 -5.07 -3.74 -3.37
C GLN A 83 -4.16 -3.20 -2.27
N PRO A 84 -3.34 -2.17 -2.54
CA PRO A 84 -2.66 -1.42 -1.49
C PRO A 84 -3.68 -0.85 -0.47
N LEU A 85 -3.25 -0.62 0.77
CA LEU A 85 -4.17 -0.15 1.81
C LEU A 85 -4.78 1.21 1.44
N ILE A 86 -3.97 2.10 0.88
CA ILE A 86 -4.43 3.34 0.23
C ILE A 86 -3.76 3.40 -1.15
N TYR A 87 -4.54 3.60 -2.20
CA TYR A 87 -3.98 3.67 -3.55
C TYR A 87 -4.70 4.64 -4.46
N ALA A 88 -4.01 5.08 -5.49
CA ALA A 88 -4.56 5.80 -6.62
C ALA A 88 -3.79 5.45 -7.89
N THR A 89 -4.47 5.52 -9.01
CA THR A 89 -3.89 5.32 -10.34
C THR A 89 -4.38 6.42 -11.28
N ASP A 90 -3.45 7.02 -12.05
CA ASP A 90 -3.74 8.04 -13.05
C ASP A 90 -4.57 9.22 -12.49
N ALA A 91 -4.22 9.68 -11.28
CA ALA A 91 -4.96 10.72 -10.56
C ALA A 91 -4.08 11.93 -10.23
N GLU A 92 -4.71 13.05 -9.91
CA GLU A 92 -4.00 14.29 -9.58
C GLU A 92 -4.60 15.03 -8.37
N ASN A 93 -3.79 15.90 -7.76
CA ASN A 93 -4.20 16.72 -6.61
C ASN A 93 -4.71 15.84 -5.45
N ILE A 94 -3.90 14.87 -5.04
CA ILE A 94 -4.20 13.96 -3.94
C ILE A 94 -3.52 14.47 -2.68
N THR A 95 -4.28 14.58 -1.61
CA THR A 95 -3.73 14.94 -0.31
C THR A 95 -4.16 13.94 0.76
N ILE A 96 -3.20 13.48 1.56
CA ILE A 96 -3.43 12.72 2.80
C ILE A 96 -2.77 13.52 3.91
N LYS A 97 -3.54 14.03 4.88
CA LYS A 97 -3.01 14.94 5.88
C LYS A 97 -3.67 14.82 7.24
N GLY A 98 -3.09 15.50 8.22
CA GLY A 98 -3.62 15.65 9.57
C GLY A 98 -2.67 15.11 10.63
N GLU A 99 -3.16 14.97 11.86
CA GLU A 99 -2.39 14.49 13.01
C GLU A 99 -2.87 13.12 13.51
N GLY A 100 -3.72 12.47 12.73
CA GLY A 100 -4.24 11.14 13.01
C GLY A 100 -3.26 10.02 12.63
N LYS A 101 -3.74 8.79 12.80
CA LYS A 101 -2.94 7.58 12.61
C LYS A 101 -3.53 6.64 11.56
N LEU A 102 -2.66 6.09 10.73
CA LEU A 102 -2.93 4.98 9.83
C LEU A 102 -2.27 3.72 10.41
N ASP A 103 -3.04 2.69 10.74
CA ASP A 103 -2.54 1.42 11.30
C ASP A 103 -2.83 0.28 10.32
N GLY A 104 -1.80 -0.21 9.68
CA GLY A 104 -1.89 -1.23 8.63
C GLY A 104 -2.12 -2.65 9.12
N GLN A 105 -2.11 -2.88 10.44
CA GLN A 105 -2.24 -4.22 11.05
C GLN A 105 -1.35 -5.29 10.38
N GLY A 106 -0.16 -4.91 9.91
CA GLY A 106 0.73 -5.71 9.08
C GLY A 106 1.16 -7.07 9.65
N LYS A 107 0.94 -7.28 10.95
CA LYS A 107 1.39 -8.50 11.65
C LYS A 107 0.84 -9.80 11.04
N ALA A 108 -0.40 -9.79 10.53
CA ALA A 108 -0.97 -10.95 9.85
C ALA A 108 -0.21 -11.25 8.54
N TRP A 109 0.10 -10.20 7.78
CA TRP A 109 0.87 -10.26 6.55
C TRP A 109 2.30 -10.75 6.77
N TRP A 110 2.98 -10.27 7.83
CA TRP A 110 4.34 -10.71 8.18
C TRP A 110 4.38 -12.18 8.59
N LYS A 111 3.41 -12.63 9.36
CA LYS A 111 3.30 -14.05 9.77
C LYS A 111 3.17 -14.95 8.55
N GLU A 112 2.30 -14.61 7.62
CA GLU A 112 2.11 -15.40 6.40
C GLU A 112 3.35 -15.39 5.51
N PHE A 113 4.00 -14.23 5.36
CA PHE A 113 5.27 -14.12 4.65
C PHE A 113 6.33 -15.05 5.23
N PHE A 114 6.53 -15.04 6.55
CA PHE A 114 7.51 -15.93 7.19
C PHE A 114 7.11 -17.39 7.12
N ARG A 115 5.82 -17.72 7.23
CA ARG A 115 5.34 -19.09 7.06
C ARG A 115 5.74 -19.64 5.69
N VAL A 116 5.47 -18.89 4.63
CA VAL A 116 5.82 -19.29 3.26
C VAL A 116 7.33 -19.46 3.09
N LEU A 117 8.15 -18.57 3.66
CA LEU A 117 9.61 -18.69 3.60
C LEU A 117 10.14 -19.93 4.35
N ILE A 118 9.56 -20.24 5.51
CA ILE A 118 9.94 -21.41 6.32
C ILE A 118 9.57 -22.69 5.58
N ASP A 119 8.36 -22.77 5.06
CA ASP A 119 7.91 -23.96 4.29
C ASP A 119 8.80 -24.20 3.08
N LEU A 120 9.19 -23.14 2.38
CA LEU A 120 10.11 -23.27 1.26
C LEU A 120 11.49 -23.77 1.70
N ARG A 121 12.04 -23.21 2.78
CA ARG A 121 13.35 -23.60 3.31
C ARG A 121 13.37 -25.05 3.80
N ASP A 122 12.36 -25.46 4.58
CA ASP A 122 12.38 -26.71 5.31
C ASP A 122 11.81 -27.88 4.47
N ASN A 123 10.84 -27.61 3.61
CA ASN A 123 10.13 -28.64 2.87
C ASN A 123 10.36 -28.58 1.35
N GLY A 124 11.08 -27.60 0.85
CA GLY A 124 11.27 -27.36 -0.60
C GLY A 124 9.95 -27.12 -1.33
N LYS A 125 8.87 -26.88 -0.59
CA LYS A 125 7.53 -26.65 -1.13
C LYS A 125 7.13 -25.20 -0.85
N ARG A 126 6.43 -24.66 -1.81
CA ARG A 126 5.81 -23.35 -1.70
C ARG A 126 4.30 -23.57 -1.66
N ASP A 127 3.70 -23.20 -0.57
CA ASP A 127 2.26 -23.14 -0.44
C ASP A 127 1.86 -21.70 -0.10
N ILE A 128 1.46 -20.94 -1.11
CA ILE A 128 0.85 -19.61 -0.91
C ILE A 128 -0.67 -19.69 -0.89
N ASN A 129 -1.16 -20.81 -0.39
CA ASN A 129 -2.59 -21.02 -0.14
C ASN A 129 -3.46 -20.85 -1.39
N LYS A 130 -4.70 -20.50 -1.14
CA LYS A 130 -5.74 -20.23 -2.16
C LYS A 130 -5.42 -19.09 -3.12
N TYR A 131 -4.40 -18.28 -2.84
CA TYR A 131 -4.04 -17.12 -3.68
C TYR A 131 -3.11 -17.48 -4.84
N GLN A 132 -2.39 -18.60 -4.78
CA GLN A 132 -1.48 -18.99 -5.86
C GLN A 132 -2.15 -19.02 -7.25
N PRO A 133 -3.30 -19.69 -7.44
CA PRO A 133 -3.97 -19.71 -8.73
C PRO A 133 -4.44 -18.32 -9.18
N LEU A 134 -4.78 -17.44 -8.23
CA LEU A 134 -5.20 -16.08 -8.53
C LEU A 134 -4.04 -15.24 -9.06
N PHE A 135 -2.84 -15.38 -8.48
CA PHE A 135 -1.64 -14.73 -8.98
C PHE A 135 -1.25 -15.23 -10.38
N GLU A 136 -1.30 -16.53 -10.60
CA GLU A 136 -0.99 -17.15 -11.89
C GLU A 136 -1.97 -16.70 -12.98
N GLN A 137 -3.26 -16.65 -12.66
CA GLN A 137 -4.28 -16.18 -13.59
C GLN A 137 -4.19 -14.67 -13.88
N ALA A 138 -3.89 -13.86 -12.85
CA ALA A 138 -3.87 -12.40 -12.98
C ALA A 138 -2.61 -11.89 -13.70
N ASN A 139 -1.50 -12.63 -13.61
CA ASN A 139 -0.22 -12.23 -14.16
C ASN A 139 0.20 -13.29 -15.16
N ASP A 140 0.26 -12.96 -16.45
CA ASP A 140 0.85 -13.85 -17.44
C ASP A 140 2.37 -13.96 -17.15
N MET A 141 2.72 -14.93 -16.36
CA MET A 141 4.07 -15.14 -15.89
C MET A 141 5.06 -15.33 -17.02
N LYS A 142 4.64 -15.90 -18.17
CA LYS A 142 5.51 -16.10 -19.34
C LYS A 142 5.86 -14.76 -19.99
N THR A 143 4.86 -13.91 -20.17
CA THR A 143 5.07 -12.55 -20.71
C THR A 143 5.88 -11.72 -19.74
N LEU A 144 5.55 -11.75 -18.45
CA LEU A 144 6.28 -11.04 -17.42
C LEU A 144 7.77 -11.42 -17.38
N TYR A 145 8.10 -12.72 -17.51
CA TYR A 145 9.48 -13.21 -17.58
C TYR A 145 10.20 -12.80 -18.87
N ALA A 146 9.49 -12.77 -19.99
CA ALA A 146 10.06 -12.40 -21.27
C ALA A 146 10.41 -10.91 -21.35
N GLU A 147 9.61 -10.06 -20.70
CA GLU A 147 9.79 -8.60 -20.76
C GLU A 147 10.86 -8.08 -19.78
N THR A 148 11.10 -8.75 -18.67
CA THR A 148 11.91 -8.16 -17.59
C THR A 148 13.33 -8.68 -17.52
N ASN A 149 13.74 -9.69 -18.26
CA ASN A 149 15.07 -10.34 -18.15
C ASN A 149 15.50 -10.67 -16.69
N VAL A 150 14.57 -10.69 -15.76
CA VAL A 150 14.80 -10.97 -14.34
C VAL A 150 14.40 -12.40 -14.05
N ASP A 151 15.22 -13.12 -13.31
CA ASP A 151 14.87 -14.44 -12.79
C ASP A 151 13.78 -14.30 -11.71
N TRP A 152 12.54 -14.18 -12.17
CA TRP A 152 11.36 -14.03 -11.34
C TRP A 152 11.04 -15.27 -10.51
N HIS A 153 11.49 -16.45 -10.92
CA HIS A 153 11.42 -17.66 -10.12
C HIS A 153 12.03 -17.46 -8.73
N SER A 154 13.02 -16.58 -8.63
CA SER A 154 13.64 -16.30 -7.36
C SER A 154 12.84 -15.33 -6.47
N THR A 155 11.98 -14.48 -7.02
CA THR A 155 11.31 -13.40 -6.27
C THR A 155 9.80 -13.62 -6.12
N LEU A 156 9.08 -13.81 -7.22
CA LEU A 156 7.62 -14.00 -7.17
C LEU A 156 7.23 -15.42 -6.77
N ASP A 157 8.02 -16.41 -7.19
CA ASP A 157 7.75 -17.81 -6.88
C ASP A 157 8.03 -18.20 -5.43
N ARG A 158 8.69 -17.34 -4.66
CA ARG A 158 9.17 -17.69 -3.33
C ARG A 158 8.59 -16.87 -2.20
N ARG A 159 7.73 -15.88 -2.47
CA ARG A 159 7.23 -14.97 -1.45
C ARG A 159 5.72 -14.83 -1.49
N PHE A 160 5.13 -14.69 -0.32
CA PHE A 160 3.78 -14.21 -0.20
C PHE A 160 3.76 -12.69 -0.48
N LEU A 161 3.09 -12.28 -1.55
CA LEU A 161 3.07 -10.89 -1.98
C LEU A 161 2.17 -10.06 -1.07
N ARG A 162 2.77 -9.17 -0.32
CA ARG A 162 2.11 -8.25 0.59
C ARG A 162 1.85 -6.91 -0.11
N PRO A 163 0.70 -6.27 0.10
CA PRO A 163 0.43 -4.96 -0.49
C PRO A 163 1.27 -3.86 0.19
N PRO A 164 1.71 -2.83 -0.55
CA PRO A 164 2.21 -1.59 0.04
C PRO A 164 1.13 -0.89 0.87
N PHE A 165 1.53 -0.04 1.82
CA PHE A 165 0.56 0.74 2.58
C PHE A 165 -0.07 1.83 1.69
N ILE A 166 0.73 2.78 1.22
CA ILE A 166 0.30 3.83 0.30
C ILE A 166 1.02 3.65 -1.02
N GLN A 167 0.32 3.26 -2.07
CA GLN A 167 0.88 3.20 -3.41
C GLN A 167 0.11 4.10 -4.37
N LEU A 168 0.84 5.02 -4.98
CA LEU A 168 0.31 5.95 -5.97
C LEU A 168 0.99 5.68 -7.31
N LEU A 169 0.21 5.39 -8.33
CA LEU A 169 0.70 4.98 -9.64
C LEU A 169 0.34 6.04 -10.69
N ARG A 170 1.35 6.62 -11.33
CA ARG A 170 1.18 7.67 -12.36
C ARG A 170 0.31 8.85 -11.89
N CYS A 171 0.58 9.33 -10.66
CA CYS A 171 -0.16 10.46 -10.07
C CYS A 171 0.64 11.75 -10.13
N ARG A 172 -0.05 12.90 -10.05
CA ARG A 172 0.56 14.23 -10.02
C ARG A 172 0.05 15.06 -8.85
N ASN A 173 0.89 15.98 -8.32
CA ASN A 173 0.54 16.86 -7.23
C ASN A 173 0.06 16.10 -6.01
N VAL A 174 0.95 15.28 -5.46
CA VAL A 174 0.68 14.43 -4.29
C VAL A 174 1.24 15.10 -3.04
N ARG A 175 0.46 15.14 -1.96
CA ARG A 175 0.87 15.61 -0.65
C ARG A 175 0.50 14.62 0.45
N ILE A 176 1.47 14.26 1.29
CA ILE A 176 1.28 13.43 2.48
C ILE A 176 1.90 14.18 3.64
N GLU A 177 1.08 14.63 4.61
CA GLU A 177 1.53 15.59 5.61
C GLU A 177 1.03 15.27 7.02
N GLY A 178 1.93 15.30 8.01
CA GLY A 178 1.64 15.32 9.44
C GLY A 178 1.16 14.01 10.06
N ILE A 179 0.72 13.04 9.28
CA ILE A 179 0.14 11.79 9.75
C ILE A 179 1.18 10.84 10.35
N THR A 180 0.70 9.95 11.22
CA THR A 180 1.48 8.81 11.74
C THR A 180 1.07 7.53 11.03
N ILE A 181 2.05 6.76 10.53
CA ILE A 181 1.82 5.48 9.83
C ILE A 181 2.53 4.37 10.60
N VAL A 182 1.81 3.31 10.94
CA VAL A 182 2.35 2.18 11.71
C VAL A 182 1.93 0.84 11.11
N ASN A 183 2.71 -0.19 11.42
CA ASN A 183 2.39 -1.59 11.10
C ASN A 183 2.09 -1.82 9.61
N SER A 184 2.92 -1.31 8.71
CA SER A 184 2.75 -1.55 7.27
C SER A 184 2.89 -3.04 6.95
N PRO A 185 2.08 -3.59 6.03
CA PRO A 185 2.29 -4.95 5.54
C PRO A 185 3.60 -5.14 4.78
N PHE A 186 4.02 -4.13 4.03
CA PHE A 186 5.17 -4.07 3.13
C PHE A 186 5.70 -2.64 3.07
N TRP A 187 6.26 -2.16 1.97
CA TRP A 187 6.71 -0.78 1.79
C TRP A 187 5.64 0.23 2.18
N THR A 188 6.03 1.30 2.86
CA THR A 188 5.04 2.17 3.50
C THR A 188 4.52 3.25 2.56
N VAL A 189 5.37 4.15 2.06
CA VAL A 189 4.97 5.20 1.11
C VAL A 189 5.71 4.97 -0.20
N ASN A 190 4.98 4.52 -1.21
CA ASN A 190 5.56 4.10 -2.49
C ASN A 190 4.87 4.76 -3.69
N PRO A 191 5.20 6.02 -3.99
CA PRO A 191 4.80 6.65 -5.25
C PRO A 191 5.60 6.08 -6.41
N ASN A 192 4.92 5.78 -7.52
CA ASN A 192 5.51 5.20 -8.73
C ASN A 192 5.13 6.01 -9.95
N PHE A 193 6.10 6.40 -10.76
CA PHE A 193 5.89 7.23 -11.94
C PHE A 193 5.10 8.51 -11.64
N CYS A 194 5.28 9.05 -10.43
CA CYS A 194 4.59 10.25 -9.97
C CYS A 194 5.42 11.50 -10.22
N ASP A 195 4.75 12.62 -10.39
CA ASP A 195 5.39 13.93 -10.50
C ASP A 195 4.84 14.89 -9.44
N ASN A 196 5.73 15.73 -8.88
CA ASN A 196 5.42 16.70 -7.83
C ASN A 196 4.83 16.02 -6.57
N VAL A 197 5.69 15.30 -5.85
CA VAL A 197 5.35 14.57 -4.63
C VAL A 197 5.97 15.25 -3.43
N THR A 198 5.17 15.59 -2.44
CA THR A 198 5.63 16.14 -1.15
C THR A 198 5.24 15.19 -0.02
N VAL A 199 6.23 14.77 0.78
CA VAL A 199 6.01 14.04 2.04
C VAL A 199 6.64 14.86 3.16
N LYS A 200 5.82 15.40 4.06
CA LYS A 200 6.29 16.35 5.07
C LYS A 200 5.76 16.07 6.47
N GLY A 201 6.63 16.07 7.46
CA GLY A 201 6.24 15.94 8.87
C GLY A 201 5.57 14.60 9.21
N VAL A 202 5.81 13.57 8.41
CA VAL A 202 5.21 12.23 8.59
C VAL A 202 6.04 11.43 9.57
N THR A 203 5.37 10.74 10.50
CA THR A 203 5.99 9.75 11.38
C THR A 203 5.69 8.35 10.87
N ILE A 204 6.72 7.56 10.56
CA ILE A 204 6.59 6.17 10.17
C ILE A 204 7.27 5.29 11.22
N ASN A 205 6.53 4.33 11.81
CA ASN A 205 7.06 3.41 12.79
C ASN A 205 6.57 1.98 12.51
N ASN A 206 7.42 1.16 11.89
CA ASN A 206 7.12 -0.22 11.49
C ASN A 206 8.06 -1.26 12.11
N VAL A 207 8.69 -0.97 13.24
CA VAL A 207 9.66 -1.87 13.88
C VAL A 207 8.99 -2.81 14.88
N PRO A 208 9.39 -4.09 14.94
CA PRO A 208 10.19 -4.86 14.00
C PRO A 208 9.30 -5.47 12.90
N SER A 209 9.71 -5.34 11.64
CA SER A 209 8.91 -5.85 10.52
C SER A 209 9.78 -6.09 9.27
N PRO A 210 9.46 -7.09 8.42
CA PRO A 210 10.24 -7.38 7.23
C PRO A 210 9.82 -6.50 6.05
N ASN A 211 10.80 -5.94 5.34
CA ASN A 211 10.63 -5.16 4.10
C ASN A 211 9.59 -4.01 4.25
N THR A 212 9.57 -3.35 5.39
CA THR A 212 8.65 -2.23 5.63
C THR A 212 9.42 -0.92 5.49
N ASP A 213 10.03 -0.74 4.32
CA ASP A 213 10.71 0.50 3.96
C ASP A 213 9.80 1.71 4.20
N GLY A 214 10.40 2.85 4.53
CA GLY A 214 9.67 4.06 4.88
C GLY A 214 9.08 4.77 3.66
N ILE A 215 9.92 5.45 2.88
CA ILE A 215 9.48 6.23 1.72
C ILE A 215 10.30 5.83 0.50
N ASN A 216 9.64 5.23 -0.48
CA ASN A 216 10.26 4.66 -1.67
C ASN A 216 9.70 5.30 -2.95
N PRO A 217 10.16 6.51 -3.32
CA PRO A 217 9.82 7.04 -4.63
C PRO A 217 10.51 6.20 -5.73
N GLU A 218 9.70 5.72 -6.68
CA GLU A 218 10.16 4.89 -7.76
C GLU A 218 9.83 5.52 -9.10
N SER A 219 10.85 5.81 -9.92
CA SER A 219 10.69 6.47 -11.23
C SER A 219 9.86 7.76 -11.15
N CYS A 220 10.05 8.54 -10.08
CA CYS A 220 9.34 9.79 -9.82
C CYS A 220 10.17 11.02 -10.19
N SER A 221 9.51 12.16 -10.40
CA SER A 221 10.13 13.47 -10.57
C SER A 221 9.61 14.46 -9.53
N ASN A 222 10.42 15.50 -9.21
CA ASN A 222 10.05 16.58 -8.30
C ASN A 222 9.57 16.07 -6.93
N VAL A 223 10.38 15.25 -6.25
CA VAL A 223 10.05 14.68 -4.94
C VAL A 223 10.69 15.47 -3.82
N HIS A 224 9.88 15.92 -2.86
CA HIS A 224 10.31 16.57 -1.64
C HIS A 224 9.94 15.74 -0.41
N ILE A 225 10.94 15.40 0.41
CA ILE A 225 10.75 14.72 1.70
C ILE A 225 11.41 15.58 2.77
N SER A 226 10.63 16.05 3.75
CA SER A 226 11.15 16.92 4.81
C SER A 226 10.47 16.66 6.16
N ASP A 227 11.22 16.95 7.24
CA ASP A 227 10.73 16.95 8.62
C ASP A 227 10.09 15.60 9.05
N CYS A 228 10.46 14.48 8.41
CA CYS A 228 9.91 13.16 8.69
C CYS A 228 10.71 12.44 9.78
N HIS A 229 10.00 11.64 10.59
CA HIS A 229 10.61 10.71 11.54
C HIS A 229 10.33 9.27 11.06
N ILE A 230 11.38 8.51 10.72
CA ILE A 230 11.24 7.19 10.12
C ILE A 230 12.01 6.16 10.94
N SER A 231 11.30 5.14 11.47
CA SER A 231 11.84 4.02 12.21
C SER A 231 11.20 2.73 11.65
N VAL A 232 11.96 2.00 10.86
CA VAL A 232 11.43 0.89 10.04
C VAL A 232 12.36 -0.30 10.07
N GLY A 233 11.88 -1.45 9.61
CA GLY A 233 12.62 -2.71 9.60
C GLY A 233 13.46 -2.92 8.34
N ASP A 234 13.51 -1.94 7.43
CA ASP A 234 14.32 -1.94 6.20
C ASP A 234 14.76 -0.50 5.89
N ASP A 235 14.95 -0.10 4.64
CA ASP A 235 15.41 1.22 4.26
C ASP A 235 14.46 2.36 4.71
N CYS A 236 14.99 3.41 5.33
CA CYS A 236 14.17 4.56 5.71
C CYS A 236 13.67 5.34 4.48
N ILE A 237 14.57 5.63 3.54
CA ILE A 237 14.26 6.27 2.26
C ILE A 237 15.07 5.58 1.17
N THR A 238 14.40 5.14 0.11
CA THR A 238 15.05 4.48 -1.02
C THR A 238 14.56 5.06 -2.34
N ILE A 239 15.47 5.57 -3.15
CA ILE A 239 15.15 6.03 -4.50
C ILE A 239 15.31 4.84 -5.44
N LYS A 240 14.24 4.47 -6.12
CA LYS A 240 14.17 3.31 -7.00
C LYS A 240 13.83 3.71 -8.44
N SER A 241 14.30 2.92 -9.40
CA SER A 241 14.03 3.15 -10.83
C SER A 241 13.38 1.95 -11.53
N GLY A 242 13.08 0.89 -10.78
CA GLY A 242 12.45 -0.32 -11.32
C GLY A 242 13.46 -1.37 -11.80
N ARG A 243 12.92 -2.41 -12.44
CA ARG A 243 13.69 -3.54 -12.99
C ARG A 243 13.32 -3.87 -14.43
N ASP A 244 12.30 -3.21 -14.94
CA ASP A 244 11.79 -3.32 -16.31
C ASP A 244 12.33 -2.22 -17.23
#